data_dc36370cacce3a50dfede9b876c78829
#
_entry.id   dc36370cacce3a50dfede9b876c78829
#
_cell.length_a   1.000
_cell.length_b   1.000
_cell.length_c   1.000
_cell.angle_alpha   90.00
_cell.angle_beta   90.00
_cell.angle_gamma   90.00
#
_symmetry.space_group_name_H-M   'P 1'
#
loop_
_entity.id
_entity.type
_entity.pdbx_description
1 polymer ?
#
loop_
_entity_poly.entity_id
_entity_poly.type
_entity_poly.pdbx_seq_one_letter_code
_entity_poly.pdbx_strand_id
1 'polypeptide(L)'
;PIIGRWYTRDTGRILRKGGGTKRHKDRSWQLCTIDFGFAKGERRIVECKHVGHYASAGWTMEADGAPPYVQIQAQWQMGVLGYERADVAVIFGGNADFRIYEYSFDATMFGHLTELGRRFWENHVLAGKMPEIDHSDAARDSLRAVYGFNRAPLKDAPPEASEWIAKRIEADATIKSAEKAKALATN
;
A
#
# COMPACT_ATOMS: atom_id res chain seq x y z
N PRO A 1 17.19 -3.06 12.04
CA PRO A 1 17.14 -2.64 10.64
C PRO A 1 17.98 -1.39 10.42
N ILE A 2 18.59 -1.25 9.25
CA ILE A 2 19.55 -0.17 8.96
C ILE A 2 18.88 1.21 9.02
N ILE A 3 17.68 1.35 8.48
CA ILE A 3 16.90 2.60 8.45
C ILE A 3 16.68 3.16 9.86
N GLY A 4 16.28 2.32 10.82
CA GLY A 4 16.10 2.78 12.20
C GLY A 4 17.38 3.26 12.85
N ARG A 5 18.56 2.70 12.50
CA ARG A 5 19.86 3.19 12.98
C ARG A 5 20.18 4.57 12.41
N TRP A 6 19.94 4.77 11.12
CA TRP A 6 20.16 6.07 10.46
C TRP A 6 19.22 7.13 11.02
N TYR A 7 17.95 6.76 11.22
CA TYR A 7 16.98 7.64 11.87
C TYR A 7 17.47 8.08 13.27
N THR A 8 17.93 7.13 14.11
CA THR A 8 18.47 7.45 15.45
C THR A 8 19.72 8.31 15.36
N ARG A 9 20.63 8.04 14.42
CA ARG A 9 21.85 8.83 14.19
C ARG A 9 21.51 10.30 13.86
N ASP A 10 20.56 10.50 12.95
CA ASP A 10 20.27 11.83 12.41
C ASP A 10 19.35 12.65 13.32
N THR A 11 18.49 12.01 14.10
CA THR A 11 17.52 12.69 14.98
C THR A 11 17.91 12.65 16.46
N GLY A 12 18.84 11.81 16.87
CA GLY A 12 19.15 11.55 18.28
C GLY A 12 18.06 10.77 19.05
N ARG A 13 16.94 10.42 18.39
CA ARG A 13 15.78 9.79 19.03
C ARG A 13 15.97 8.27 19.19
N ILE A 14 15.64 7.75 20.36
CA ILE A 14 15.78 6.31 20.67
C ILE A 14 14.51 5.59 20.28
N LEU A 15 14.63 4.69 19.32
CA LEU A 15 13.53 3.89 18.79
C LEU A 15 13.28 2.62 19.61
N ARG A 16 12.02 2.24 19.69
CA ARG A 16 11.55 0.94 20.17
C ARG A 16 10.79 0.23 19.04
N LYS A 17 11.07 -1.04 18.80
CA LYS A 17 10.31 -1.85 17.83
C LYS A 17 8.81 -1.79 18.12
N GLY A 18 8.01 -1.66 17.09
CA GLY A 18 6.56 -1.52 17.20
C GLY A 18 5.84 -2.72 17.81
N GLY A 19 6.37 -3.92 17.61
CA GLY A 19 5.89 -5.18 18.21
C GLY A 19 4.45 -5.54 17.82
N GLY A 20 4.28 -6.47 16.90
CA GLY A 20 2.99 -7.09 16.55
C GLY A 20 1.89 -6.13 16.08
N THR A 21 0.75 -6.71 15.77
CA THR A 21 -0.45 -5.99 15.34
C THR A 21 -1.07 -5.21 16.50
N LYS A 22 -1.41 -3.95 16.24
CA LYS A 22 -2.13 -3.06 17.15
C LYS A 22 -3.58 -2.94 16.69
N ARG A 23 -4.47 -2.65 17.63
CA ARG A 23 -5.91 -2.54 17.40
C ARG A 23 -6.42 -1.21 17.93
N HIS A 24 -7.33 -0.59 17.20
CA HIS A 24 -8.02 0.60 17.67
C HIS A 24 -8.86 0.26 18.91
N LYS A 25 -8.85 1.14 19.92
CA LYS A 25 -9.52 0.90 21.21
C LYS A 25 -11.02 0.64 21.09
N ASP A 26 -11.72 1.34 20.20
CA ASP A 26 -13.17 1.27 20.06
C ASP A 26 -13.64 0.53 18.80
N ARG A 27 -12.75 0.29 17.83
CA ARG A 27 -13.09 -0.33 16.54
C ARG A 27 -12.18 -1.53 16.30
N SER A 28 -12.64 -2.70 16.72
CA SER A 28 -11.86 -3.93 16.74
C SER A 28 -11.36 -4.41 15.37
N TRP A 29 -12.01 -4.00 14.29
CA TRP A 29 -11.61 -4.30 12.91
C TRP A 29 -10.50 -3.41 12.38
N GLN A 30 -10.26 -2.23 13.01
CA GLN A 30 -9.16 -1.36 12.62
C GLN A 30 -7.86 -1.85 13.26
N LEU A 31 -6.98 -2.33 12.41
CA LEU A 31 -5.69 -2.90 12.80
C LEU A 31 -4.57 -2.15 12.10
N CYS A 32 -3.41 -2.08 12.73
CA CYS A 32 -2.18 -1.62 12.10
C CYS A 32 -0.96 -2.35 12.67
N THR A 33 0.14 -2.32 11.93
CA THR A 33 1.48 -2.63 12.41
C THR A 33 2.34 -1.39 12.23
N ILE A 34 3.31 -1.17 13.10
CA ILE A 34 4.29 -0.09 12.97
C ILE A 34 5.69 -0.67 13.06
N ASP A 35 6.64 -0.09 12.36
CA ASP A 35 8.03 -0.53 12.45
C ASP A 35 8.65 -0.13 13.79
N PHE A 36 8.49 1.13 14.16
CA PHE A 36 9.00 1.66 15.41
C PHE A 36 8.05 2.69 16.04
N GLY A 37 8.16 2.81 17.35
CA GLY A 37 7.70 3.93 18.16
C GLY A 37 8.85 4.43 19.01
N PHE A 38 8.55 5.24 20.04
CA PHE A 38 9.57 5.80 20.93
C PHE A 38 9.62 5.07 22.27
N ALA A 39 10.81 5.04 22.86
CA ALA A 39 11.04 4.35 24.14
C ALA A 39 10.37 5.06 25.32
N LYS A 40 10.20 6.37 25.28
CA LYS A 40 9.58 7.19 26.34
C LYS A 40 8.70 8.31 25.73
N GLY A 41 7.45 8.36 26.21
CA GLY A 41 6.60 9.54 26.25
C GLY A 41 6.08 10.14 24.96
N GLU A 42 6.77 10.03 23.84
CA GLU A 42 6.35 10.64 22.58
C GLU A 42 5.36 9.74 21.82
N ARG A 43 4.18 10.27 21.52
CA ARG A 43 3.13 9.58 20.75
C ARG A 43 3.37 9.78 19.25
N ARG A 44 4.46 9.19 18.77
CA ARG A 44 4.91 9.26 17.38
C ARG A 44 5.28 7.86 16.90
N ILE A 45 5.03 7.59 15.64
CA ILE A 45 5.46 6.38 14.95
C ILE A 45 6.59 6.69 13.98
N VAL A 46 7.38 5.68 13.66
CA VAL A 46 8.34 5.73 12.55
C VAL A 46 8.09 4.54 11.64
N GLU A 47 7.72 4.84 10.42
CA GLU A 47 7.57 3.89 9.33
C GLU A 47 8.84 3.90 8.48
N CYS A 48 9.39 2.74 8.17
CA CYS A 48 10.63 2.61 7.42
C CYS A 48 10.35 2.14 5.99
N LYS A 49 10.88 2.87 5.00
CA LYS A 49 10.74 2.53 3.58
C LYS A 49 12.11 2.36 2.93
N HIS A 50 12.24 1.31 2.13
CA HIS A 50 13.34 1.13 1.21
C HIS A 50 12.82 1.23 -0.21
N VAL A 51 13.28 2.22 -0.96
CA VAL A 51 12.81 2.54 -2.30
C VAL A 51 13.92 2.20 -3.29
N GLY A 52 13.65 1.27 -4.21
CA GLY A 52 14.58 0.93 -5.28
C GLY A 52 14.78 2.10 -6.25
N HIS A 53 15.87 2.08 -7.01
CA HIS A 53 16.23 3.16 -7.94
C HIS A 53 15.09 3.52 -8.92
N TYR A 54 14.42 2.51 -9.47
CA TYR A 54 13.30 2.71 -10.41
C TYR A 54 11.94 3.00 -9.76
N ALA A 55 11.84 2.90 -8.45
CA ALA A 55 10.59 3.09 -7.69
C ALA A 55 10.53 4.46 -6.99
N SER A 56 11.44 5.37 -7.32
CA SER A 56 11.50 6.72 -6.73
C SER A 56 10.46 7.68 -7.30
N ALA A 57 9.75 7.29 -8.36
CA ALA A 57 8.65 8.08 -8.91
C ALA A 57 7.56 8.35 -7.85
N GLY A 58 7.15 9.61 -7.73
CA GLY A 58 6.16 10.03 -6.72
C GLY A 58 6.76 10.44 -5.37
N TRP A 59 8.08 10.33 -5.18
CA TRP A 59 8.79 10.88 -4.03
C TRP A 59 9.43 12.22 -4.40
N THR A 60 9.15 13.26 -3.63
CA THR A 60 9.73 14.60 -3.86
C THR A 60 10.62 15.03 -2.70
N MET A 61 11.28 16.19 -2.83
CA MET A 61 12.08 16.79 -1.75
C MET A 61 11.25 17.64 -0.77
N GLU A 62 9.96 17.82 -1.05
CA GLU A 62 9.05 18.59 -0.23
C GLU A 62 8.72 17.87 1.09
N ALA A 63 8.25 18.60 2.09
CA ALA A 63 7.97 18.06 3.42
C ALA A 63 6.88 16.96 3.41
N ASP A 64 5.95 17.04 2.47
CA ASP A 64 4.87 16.06 2.24
C ASP A 64 5.14 15.12 1.04
N GLY A 65 6.39 15.06 0.62
CA GLY A 65 6.84 14.45 -0.63
C GLY A 65 6.79 12.93 -0.70
N ALA A 66 6.22 12.22 0.25
CA ALA A 66 5.97 10.79 0.10
C ALA A 66 4.70 10.53 -0.75
N PRO A 67 4.66 9.44 -1.53
CA PRO A 67 3.48 9.08 -2.31
C PRO A 67 2.21 8.97 -1.47
N PRO A 68 1.02 9.26 -2.02
CA PRO A 68 -0.25 9.27 -1.29
C PRO A 68 -0.52 7.99 -0.48
N TYR A 69 -0.19 6.82 -1.01
CA TYR A 69 -0.41 5.55 -0.30
C TYR A 69 0.42 5.45 0.99
N VAL A 70 1.61 6.06 1.04
CA VAL A 70 2.46 6.10 2.24
C VAL A 70 1.87 7.06 3.27
N GLN A 71 1.40 8.23 2.81
CA GLN A 71 0.71 9.21 3.66
C GLN A 71 -0.56 8.59 4.28
N ILE A 72 -1.39 7.92 3.48
CA ILE A 72 -2.59 7.21 3.93
C ILE A 72 -2.22 6.14 4.98
N GLN A 73 -1.15 5.39 4.77
CA GLN A 73 -0.67 4.41 5.74
C GLN A 73 -0.30 5.06 7.06
N ALA A 74 0.46 6.16 7.03
CA ALA A 74 0.85 6.90 8.23
C ALA A 74 -0.37 7.47 8.99
N GLN A 75 -1.33 8.05 8.28
CA GLN A 75 -2.58 8.57 8.88
C GLN A 75 -3.41 7.45 9.51
N TRP A 76 -3.53 6.31 8.83
CA TRP A 76 -4.23 5.15 9.39
C TRP A 76 -3.56 4.65 10.67
N GLN A 77 -2.23 4.48 10.67
CA GLN A 77 -1.47 4.03 11.84
C GLN A 77 -1.62 4.99 13.01
N MET A 78 -1.50 6.32 12.76
CA MET A 78 -1.71 7.35 13.79
C MET A 78 -3.12 7.27 14.37
N GLY A 79 -4.14 7.20 13.54
CA GLY A 79 -5.53 7.15 13.99
C GLY A 79 -5.85 5.90 14.78
N VAL A 80 -5.37 4.73 14.36
CA VAL A 80 -5.57 3.47 15.10
C VAL A 80 -4.94 3.51 16.50
N LEU A 81 -3.77 4.14 16.62
CA LEU A 81 -3.04 4.23 17.89
C LEU A 81 -3.45 5.45 18.74
N GLY A 82 -4.16 6.41 18.14
CA GLY A 82 -4.41 7.72 18.74
C GLY A 82 -3.14 8.55 18.89
N TYR A 83 -2.21 8.46 17.95
CA TYR A 83 -0.94 9.20 17.93
C TYR A 83 -1.07 10.46 17.08
N GLU A 84 -0.22 11.45 17.38
CA GLU A 84 -0.31 12.78 16.77
C GLU A 84 0.70 13.02 15.66
N ARG A 85 1.76 12.21 15.61
CA ARG A 85 2.88 12.37 14.70
C ARG A 85 3.31 11.04 14.09
N ALA A 86 3.74 11.12 12.84
CA ALA A 86 4.39 10.02 12.15
C ALA A 86 5.59 10.52 11.36
N ASP A 87 6.69 9.78 11.41
CA ASP A 87 7.85 10.00 10.56
C ASP A 87 7.95 8.83 9.58
N VAL A 88 8.13 9.15 8.31
CA VAL A 88 8.45 8.16 7.27
C VAL A 88 9.93 8.29 6.96
N ALA A 89 10.72 7.32 7.43
CA ALA A 89 12.16 7.26 7.23
C ALA A 89 12.47 6.40 6.00
N VAL A 90 13.12 6.97 4.99
CA VAL A 90 13.29 6.36 3.68
C VAL A 90 14.77 6.28 3.29
N ILE A 91 15.20 5.12 2.78
CA ILE A 91 16.46 4.98 2.06
C ILE A 91 16.14 4.74 0.58
N PHE A 92 16.71 5.58 -0.29
CA PHE A 92 16.65 5.37 -1.74
C PHE A 92 17.87 4.55 -2.18
N GLY A 93 17.60 3.45 -2.91
CA GLY A 93 18.64 2.58 -3.43
C GLY A 93 19.50 3.27 -4.49
N GLY A 94 20.78 2.88 -4.56
CA GLY A 94 21.76 3.36 -5.54
C GLY A 94 22.76 4.38 -5.01
N ASN A 95 22.33 5.38 -4.26
CA ASN A 95 23.20 6.42 -3.68
C ASN A 95 23.06 6.58 -2.15
N ALA A 96 22.33 5.67 -1.49
CA ALA A 96 22.07 5.70 -0.06
C ALA A 96 21.49 7.05 0.45
N ASP A 97 20.73 7.75 -0.39
CA ASP A 97 20.01 8.96 -0.02
C ASP A 97 18.97 8.61 1.07
N PHE A 98 19.11 9.26 2.23
CA PHE A 98 18.23 9.04 3.38
C PHE A 98 17.41 10.29 3.66
N ARG A 99 16.10 10.13 3.77
CA ARG A 99 15.16 11.22 4.04
C ARG A 99 14.20 10.85 5.13
N ILE A 100 13.68 11.87 5.82
CA ILE A 100 12.62 11.75 6.82
C ILE A 100 11.52 12.73 6.43
N TYR A 101 10.30 12.20 6.26
CA TYR A 101 9.08 12.99 6.03
C TYR A 101 8.25 12.96 7.30
N GLU A 102 7.88 14.14 7.81
CA GLU A 102 7.13 14.28 9.04
C GLU A 102 5.67 14.59 8.75
N TYR A 103 4.75 13.84 9.35
CA TYR A 103 3.31 14.03 9.21
C TYR A 103 2.66 14.29 10.56
N SER A 104 1.72 15.23 10.57
CA SER A 104 0.78 15.44 11.67
C SER A 104 -0.50 14.65 11.39
N PHE A 105 -1.17 14.24 12.46
CA PHE A 105 -2.45 13.55 12.35
C PHE A 105 -3.53 14.47 11.78
N ASP A 106 -4.22 13.99 10.76
CA ASP A 106 -5.38 14.63 10.14
C ASP A 106 -6.65 13.85 10.49
N ALA A 107 -7.44 14.42 11.39
CA ALA A 107 -8.68 13.81 11.85
C ALA A 107 -9.72 13.67 10.74
N THR A 108 -9.76 14.60 9.78
CA THR A 108 -10.68 14.59 8.65
C THR A 108 -10.33 13.43 7.70
N MET A 109 -9.06 13.34 7.31
CA MET A 109 -8.57 12.23 6.48
C MET A 109 -8.82 10.88 7.16
N PHE A 110 -8.49 10.76 8.45
CA PHE A 110 -8.73 9.52 9.19
C PHE A 110 -10.21 9.18 9.29
N GLY A 111 -11.09 10.16 9.43
CA GLY A 111 -12.56 9.99 9.40
C GLY A 111 -13.01 9.37 8.05
N HIS A 112 -12.54 9.91 6.93
CA HIS A 112 -12.85 9.37 5.61
C HIS A 112 -12.31 7.95 5.43
N LEU A 113 -11.07 7.68 5.82
CA LEU A 113 -10.49 6.34 5.78
C LEU A 113 -11.26 5.34 6.64
N THR A 114 -11.70 5.77 7.83
CA THR A 114 -12.53 4.96 8.73
C THR A 114 -13.86 4.59 8.08
N GLU A 115 -14.53 5.55 7.45
CA GLU A 115 -15.83 5.30 6.80
C GLU A 115 -15.68 4.37 5.58
N LEU A 116 -14.65 4.56 4.75
CA LEU A 116 -14.35 3.65 3.64
C LEU A 116 -14.07 2.23 4.14
N GLY A 117 -13.22 2.10 5.16
CA GLY A 117 -12.91 0.81 5.77
C GLY A 117 -14.13 0.16 6.43
N ARG A 118 -15.00 0.91 7.09
CA ARG A 118 -16.24 0.43 7.70
C ARG A 118 -17.19 -0.16 6.64
N ARG A 119 -17.40 0.58 5.53
CA ARG A 119 -18.23 0.09 4.41
C ARG A 119 -17.70 -1.21 3.83
N PHE A 120 -16.39 -1.28 3.61
CA PHE A 120 -15.76 -2.51 3.12
C PHE A 120 -15.93 -3.66 4.10
N TRP A 121 -15.70 -3.41 5.39
CA TRP A 121 -15.83 -4.40 6.44
C TRP A 121 -17.25 -4.95 6.54
N GLU A 122 -18.26 -4.08 6.57
CA GLU A 122 -19.66 -4.47 6.72
C GLU A 122 -20.21 -5.14 5.45
N ASN A 123 -19.98 -4.53 4.28
CA ASN A 123 -20.61 -4.97 3.03
C ASN A 123 -19.93 -6.18 2.40
N HIS A 124 -18.65 -6.44 2.72
CA HIS A 124 -17.89 -7.51 2.10
C HIS A 124 -17.40 -8.53 3.11
N VAL A 125 -16.69 -8.11 4.17
CA VAL A 125 -16.09 -9.05 5.11
C VAL A 125 -17.16 -9.72 5.97
N LEU A 126 -18.00 -8.95 6.66
CA LEU A 126 -19.08 -9.51 7.49
C LEU A 126 -20.19 -10.13 6.68
N ALA A 127 -20.52 -9.55 5.55
CA ALA A 127 -21.54 -10.07 4.65
C ALA A 127 -21.08 -11.30 3.85
N GLY A 128 -19.78 -11.65 3.86
CA GLY A 128 -19.22 -12.74 3.06
C GLY A 128 -19.38 -12.53 1.55
N LYS A 129 -19.51 -11.27 1.11
CA LYS A 129 -19.70 -10.92 -0.31
C LYS A 129 -18.38 -10.43 -0.90
N MET A 130 -18.00 -11.01 -2.03
CA MET A 130 -16.85 -10.52 -2.78
C MET A 130 -17.11 -9.09 -3.27
N PRO A 131 -16.13 -8.17 -3.17
CA PRO A 131 -16.21 -6.86 -3.80
C PRO A 131 -16.35 -6.99 -5.32
N GLU A 132 -16.85 -5.94 -5.97
CA GLU A 132 -16.81 -5.86 -7.42
C GLU A 132 -15.36 -5.98 -7.91
N ILE A 133 -15.20 -6.71 -8.99
CA ILE A 133 -13.89 -6.94 -9.59
C ILE A 133 -13.49 -5.65 -10.29
N ASP A 134 -12.51 -4.97 -9.74
CA ASP A 134 -11.77 -3.96 -10.47
C ASP A 134 -10.71 -4.67 -11.35
N HIS A 135 -10.27 -4.08 -12.42
CA HIS A 135 -9.31 -4.73 -13.34
C HIS A 135 -7.86 -4.74 -12.79
N SER A 136 -7.67 -4.62 -11.47
CA SER A 136 -6.37 -4.63 -10.82
C SER A 136 -5.75 -6.03 -10.78
N ASP A 137 -4.43 -6.07 -10.70
CA ASP A 137 -3.69 -7.33 -10.47
C ASP A 137 -4.09 -7.99 -9.16
N ALA A 138 -4.37 -7.20 -8.12
CA ALA A 138 -4.82 -7.68 -6.82
C ALA A 138 -6.17 -8.41 -6.90
N ALA A 139 -7.12 -7.86 -7.66
CA ALA A 139 -8.41 -8.53 -7.90
C ALA A 139 -8.22 -9.83 -8.67
N ARG A 140 -7.36 -9.85 -9.70
CA ARG A 140 -7.03 -11.06 -10.45
C ARG A 140 -6.39 -12.14 -9.58
N ASP A 141 -5.45 -11.77 -8.72
CA ASP A 141 -4.79 -12.71 -7.82
C ASP A 141 -5.75 -13.23 -6.74
N SER A 142 -6.67 -12.39 -6.25
CA SER A 142 -7.74 -12.80 -5.35
C SER A 142 -8.69 -13.82 -6.00
N LEU A 143 -9.08 -13.60 -7.25
CA LEU A 143 -9.87 -14.58 -8.01
C LEU A 143 -9.13 -15.91 -8.17
N ARG A 144 -7.84 -15.87 -8.48
CA ARG A 144 -7.02 -17.08 -8.56
C ARG A 144 -6.92 -17.81 -7.23
N ALA A 145 -6.81 -17.08 -6.11
CA ALA A 145 -6.77 -17.68 -4.78
C ALA A 145 -8.10 -18.33 -4.39
N VAL A 146 -9.24 -17.72 -4.73
CA VAL A 146 -10.57 -18.22 -4.39
C VAL A 146 -10.99 -19.39 -5.30
N TYR A 147 -10.81 -19.23 -6.60
CA TYR A 147 -11.30 -20.22 -7.58
C TYR A 147 -10.23 -21.21 -8.03
N GLY A 148 -8.96 -20.90 -7.82
CA GLY A 148 -7.81 -21.74 -8.16
C GLY A 148 -7.72 -22.08 -9.66
N PHE A 149 -6.64 -22.73 -10.07
CA PHE A 149 -6.62 -23.49 -11.30
C PHE A 149 -7.20 -24.88 -10.99
N ASN A 150 -8.52 -24.94 -10.86
CA ASN A 150 -9.17 -26.24 -10.64
C ASN A 150 -9.00 -27.06 -11.91
N ARG A 151 -8.40 -28.23 -11.79
CA ARG A 151 -8.42 -29.28 -12.83
C ARG A 151 -9.80 -29.95 -12.93
N ALA A 152 -10.87 -29.21 -12.58
CA ALA A 152 -12.22 -29.65 -12.80
C ALA A 152 -12.43 -29.89 -14.30
N PRO A 153 -13.30 -30.83 -14.67
CA PRO A 153 -13.62 -31.05 -16.07
C PRO A 153 -14.04 -29.73 -16.72
N LEU A 154 -13.54 -29.51 -17.94
CA LEU A 154 -13.90 -28.34 -18.75
C LEU A 154 -15.42 -28.20 -18.75
N LYS A 155 -15.90 -27.09 -18.23
CA LYS A 155 -17.31 -26.66 -18.39
C LYS A 155 -17.41 -25.89 -19.69
N ASP A 156 -18.56 -26.00 -20.35
CA ASP A 156 -18.83 -25.15 -21.50
C ASP A 156 -18.66 -23.70 -21.11
N ALA A 157 -17.90 -22.95 -21.91
CA ALA A 157 -17.71 -21.55 -21.70
C ALA A 157 -19.03 -20.79 -21.96
N PRO A 158 -19.33 -19.71 -21.22
CA PRO A 158 -20.49 -18.90 -21.51
C PRO A 158 -20.40 -18.36 -22.95
N PRO A 159 -21.53 -18.12 -23.63
CA PRO A 159 -21.54 -17.67 -25.02
C PRO A 159 -20.66 -16.45 -25.30
N GLU A 160 -20.57 -15.54 -24.32
CA GLU A 160 -19.80 -14.30 -24.40
C GLU A 160 -18.27 -14.51 -24.31
N ALA A 161 -17.83 -15.70 -23.91
CA ALA A 161 -16.40 -15.98 -23.72
C ALA A 161 -15.59 -15.76 -25.01
N SER A 162 -16.15 -16.10 -26.16
CA SER A 162 -15.52 -15.90 -27.47
C SER A 162 -15.26 -14.42 -27.75
N GLU A 163 -16.20 -13.55 -27.39
CA GLU A 163 -16.07 -12.11 -27.54
C GLU A 163 -14.97 -11.56 -26.60
N TRP A 164 -14.96 -11.99 -25.35
CA TRP A 164 -13.94 -11.57 -24.39
C TRP A 164 -12.53 -12.02 -24.81
N ILE A 165 -12.41 -13.25 -25.34
CA ILE A 165 -11.15 -13.79 -25.86
C ILE A 165 -10.68 -12.96 -27.06
N ALA A 166 -11.56 -12.62 -27.99
CA ALA A 166 -11.24 -11.80 -29.14
C ALA A 166 -10.75 -10.40 -28.73
N LYS A 167 -11.47 -9.74 -27.83
CA LYS A 167 -11.07 -8.41 -27.28
C LYS A 167 -9.72 -8.47 -26.60
N ARG A 168 -9.43 -9.55 -25.86
CA ARG A 168 -8.13 -9.73 -25.21
C ARG A 168 -7.01 -9.90 -26.24
N ILE A 169 -7.20 -10.72 -27.29
CA ILE A 169 -6.20 -10.93 -28.33
C ILE A 169 -5.88 -9.61 -29.04
N GLU A 170 -6.90 -8.80 -29.35
CA GLU A 170 -6.74 -7.48 -29.96
C GLU A 170 -5.96 -6.52 -29.05
N ALA A 171 -6.29 -6.48 -27.76
CA ALA A 171 -5.58 -5.66 -26.78
C ALA A 171 -4.11 -6.09 -26.64
N ASP A 172 -3.82 -7.39 -26.55
CA ASP A 172 -2.47 -7.91 -26.48
C ASP A 172 -1.65 -7.59 -27.73
N ALA A 173 -2.26 -7.63 -28.92
CA ALA A 173 -1.62 -7.23 -30.18
C ALA A 173 -1.31 -5.73 -30.19
N THR A 174 -2.22 -4.89 -29.71
CA THR A 174 -2.03 -3.44 -29.58
C THR A 174 -0.89 -3.09 -28.63
N ILE A 175 -0.85 -3.72 -27.46
CA ILE A 175 0.24 -3.55 -26.47
C ILE A 175 1.58 -3.91 -27.12
N LYS A 176 1.68 -5.07 -27.76
CA LYS A 176 2.93 -5.54 -28.42
C LYS A 176 3.39 -4.59 -29.52
N SER A 177 2.45 -4.01 -30.28
CA SER A 177 2.77 -3.01 -31.30
C SER A 177 3.31 -1.71 -30.69
N ALA A 178 2.65 -1.22 -29.60
CA ALA A 178 3.07 -0.03 -28.89
C ALA A 178 4.44 -0.20 -28.23
N GLU A 179 4.71 -1.35 -27.61
CA GLU A 179 6.03 -1.69 -27.03
C GLU A 179 7.12 -1.70 -28.08
N LYS A 180 6.85 -2.27 -29.27
CA LYS A 180 7.80 -2.25 -30.38
C LYS A 180 8.07 -0.83 -30.87
N ALA A 181 7.04 0.00 -31.01
CA ALA A 181 7.20 1.40 -31.39
C ALA A 181 8.00 2.19 -30.36
N LYS A 182 7.75 1.98 -29.09
CA LYS A 182 8.49 2.59 -27.98
C LYS A 182 9.98 2.17 -28.03
N ALA A 183 10.27 0.89 -28.23
CA ALA A 183 11.65 0.40 -28.34
C ALA A 183 12.41 1.02 -29.51
N LEU A 184 11.75 1.21 -30.67
CA LEU A 184 12.35 1.87 -31.82
C LEU A 184 12.60 3.37 -31.60
N ALA A 185 11.79 4.04 -30.83
CA ALA A 185 11.94 5.47 -30.50
C ALA A 185 13.01 5.74 -29.42
N THR A 186 13.51 4.69 -28.73
CA THR A 186 14.46 4.83 -27.62
C THR A 186 15.90 4.51 -28.08
N ASN A 187 16.09 4.02 -29.31
CA ASN A 187 17.40 3.79 -29.96
C ASN A 187 17.75 4.96 -30.90
#